data_7d93ece25905cb9624ab814156cd698c
#
_entry.id   7d93ece25905cb9624ab814156cd698c
#
_cell.length_a   1.000
_cell.length_b   1.000
_cell.length_c   1.000
_cell.angle_alpha   90.00
_cell.angle_beta   90.00
_cell.angle_gamma   90.00
#
_symmetry.space_group_name_H-M   'P 1'
#
loop_
_entity.id
_entity.type
_entity.pdbx_description
1 polymer ?
#
loop_
_entity_poly.entity_id
_entity_poly.type
_entity_poly.pdbx_seq_one_letter_code
_entity_poly.pdbx_strand_id
1 'polypeptide(L)'
;MKDVNDLMQAILEMDAAQRKASEKAKAERTAWLAALDARKQAIAAECDAKAQTDAEAAAKAADDANAEARAALDKECEQAAAAMTAAAKQHEAEWTAELVRRALAQEAAQ
;
A
#
# COMPACT_ATOMS: atom_id res chain seq x y z
N MET A 1 20.86 -61.12 49.06
CA MET A 1 19.62 -61.33 48.29
C MET A 1 19.70 -60.54 47.02
N LYS A 2 19.70 -61.25 45.95
CA LYS A 2 19.77 -60.70 44.64
C LYS A 2 18.56 -59.80 44.32
N ASP A 3 17.39 -60.10 44.87
CA ASP A 3 16.12 -59.48 44.49
C ASP A 3 15.92 -58.05 44.98
N VAL A 4 16.30 -57.74 46.22
CA VAL A 4 16.10 -56.41 46.79
C VAL A 4 17.08 -55.41 46.25
N ASN A 5 18.38 -55.86 46.15
CA ASN A 5 19.42 -54.98 45.54
C ASN A 5 19.14 -54.72 44.06
N ASP A 6 18.77 -55.77 43.32
CA ASP A 6 18.44 -55.65 41.91
C ASP A 6 17.24 -54.75 41.69
N LEU A 7 16.21 -54.85 42.54
CA LEU A 7 15.03 -54.03 42.48
C LEU A 7 15.38 -52.57 42.77
N MET A 8 16.15 -52.32 43.83
CA MET A 8 16.61 -50.94 44.14
C MET A 8 17.42 -50.32 43.03
N GLN A 9 18.32 -51.14 42.45
CA GLN A 9 19.13 -50.68 41.31
C GLN A 9 18.27 -50.36 40.10
N ALA A 10 17.29 -51.19 39.79
CA ALA A 10 16.36 -50.96 38.70
C ALA A 10 15.55 -49.67 38.92
N ILE A 11 15.11 -49.42 40.16
CA ILE A 11 14.37 -48.18 40.50
C ILE A 11 15.27 -46.95 40.32
N LEU A 12 16.53 -47.02 40.77
CA LEU A 12 17.47 -45.91 40.62
C LEU A 12 17.79 -45.62 39.14
N GLU A 13 17.95 -46.68 38.35
CA GLU A 13 18.19 -46.55 36.91
C GLU A 13 16.99 -45.96 36.20
N MET A 14 15.77 -46.38 36.56
CA MET A 14 14.54 -45.81 36.02
C MET A 14 14.39 -44.36 36.39
N ASP A 15 14.70 -44.00 37.64
CA ASP A 15 14.63 -42.62 38.11
C ASP A 15 15.63 -41.75 37.36
N ALA A 16 16.88 -42.22 37.18
CA ALA A 16 17.90 -41.51 36.43
C ALA A 16 17.50 -41.32 34.97
N ALA A 17 16.97 -42.37 34.34
CA ALA A 17 16.47 -42.30 32.96
C ALA A 17 15.29 -41.30 32.80
N GLN A 18 14.40 -41.34 33.78
CA GLN A 18 13.25 -40.42 33.81
C GLN A 18 13.67 -38.95 33.95
N ARG A 19 14.62 -38.68 34.83
CA ARG A 19 15.17 -37.32 34.99
C ARG A 19 15.86 -36.85 33.72
N LYS A 20 16.65 -37.71 33.10
CA LYS A 20 17.34 -37.40 31.85
C LYS A 20 16.36 -37.12 30.73
N ALA A 21 15.29 -37.93 30.61
CA ALA A 21 14.26 -37.72 29.62
C ALA A 21 13.48 -36.42 29.86
N SER A 22 13.20 -36.11 31.12
CA SER A 22 12.51 -34.86 31.51
C SER A 22 13.34 -33.63 31.19
N GLU A 23 14.66 -33.66 31.49
CA GLU A 23 15.57 -32.57 31.18
C GLU A 23 15.70 -32.36 29.67
N LYS A 24 15.79 -33.47 28.93
CA LYS A 24 15.83 -33.42 27.46
C LYS A 24 14.55 -32.82 26.89
N ALA A 25 13.38 -33.20 27.38
CA ALA A 25 12.12 -32.71 26.96
C ALA A 25 12.00 -31.21 27.25
N LYS A 26 12.47 -30.74 28.41
CA LYS A 26 12.49 -29.33 28.78
C LYS A 26 13.40 -28.52 27.85
N ALA A 27 14.57 -29.03 27.56
CA ALA A 27 15.53 -28.38 26.66
C ALA A 27 14.95 -28.26 25.24
N GLU A 28 14.35 -29.36 24.75
CA GLU A 28 13.69 -29.34 23.43
C GLU A 28 12.56 -28.37 23.37
N ARG A 29 11.74 -28.29 24.42
CA ARG A 29 10.65 -27.33 24.51
C ARG A 29 11.15 -25.87 24.48
N THR A 30 12.19 -25.60 25.26
CA THR A 30 12.80 -24.27 25.29
C THR A 30 13.34 -23.87 23.91
N ALA A 31 14.06 -24.80 23.27
CA ALA A 31 14.60 -24.59 21.92
C ALA A 31 13.48 -24.34 20.90
N TRP A 32 12.42 -25.15 20.99
CA TRP A 32 11.26 -25.01 20.11
C TRP A 32 10.55 -23.68 20.29
N LEU A 33 10.35 -23.22 21.53
CA LEU A 33 9.75 -21.93 21.82
C LEU A 33 10.59 -20.77 21.31
N ALA A 34 11.93 -20.86 21.46
CA ALA A 34 12.85 -19.87 20.93
C ALA A 34 12.80 -19.81 19.40
N ALA A 35 12.76 -20.97 18.74
CA ALA A 35 12.65 -21.05 17.29
C ALA A 35 11.31 -20.51 16.80
N LEU A 36 10.23 -20.76 17.53
CA LEU A 36 8.91 -20.23 17.21
C LEU A 36 8.89 -18.71 17.30
N ASP A 37 9.48 -18.15 18.36
CA ASP A 37 9.56 -16.70 18.54
C ASP A 37 10.37 -16.03 17.41
N ALA A 38 11.53 -16.62 17.07
CA ALA A 38 12.34 -16.14 15.96
C ALA A 38 11.58 -16.17 14.64
N ARG A 39 10.79 -17.22 14.43
CA ARG A 39 9.96 -17.33 13.22
C ARG A 39 8.86 -16.29 13.19
N LYS A 40 8.22 -16.02 14.31
CA LYS A 40 7.21 -14.95 14.42
C LYS A 40 7.80 -13.59 14.07
N GLN A 41 8.99 -13.29 14.60
CA GLN A 41 9.68 -12.05 14.32
C GLN A 41 10.05 -11.92 12.84
N ALA A 42 10.52 -13.01 12.22
CA ALA A 42 10.86 -13.04 10.81
C ALA A 42 9.64 -12.81 9.93
N ILE A 43 8.51 -13.44 10.26
CA ILE A 43 7.25 -13.26 9.53
C ILE A 43 6.76 -11.82 9.67
N ALA A 44 6.80 -11.25 10.86
CA ALA A 44 6.40 -9.87 11.09
C ALA A 44 7.25 -8.91 10.26
N ALA A 45 8.56 -9.11 10.23
CA ALA A 45 9.48 -8.29 9.43
C ALA A 45 9.21 -8.42 7.92
N GLU A 46 8.94 -9.63 7.45
CA GLU A 46 8.58 -9.86 6.04
C GLU A 46 7.26 -9.17 5.68
N CYS A 47 6.26 -9.26 6.55
CA CYS A 47 4.97 -8.60 6.35
C CYS A 47 5.11 -7.09 6.31
N ASP A 48 5.89 -6.52 7.23
CA ASP A 48 6.14 -5.08 7.28
C ASP A 48 6.87 -4.61 6.02
N ALA A 49 7.90 -5.35 5.59
CA ALA A 49 8.65 -5.02 4.37
C ALA A 49 7.77 -5.09 3.13
N LYS A 50 6.91 -6.11 3.04
CA LYS A 50 5.97 -6.24 1.94
C LYS A 50 4.94 -5.13 1.94
N ALA A 51 4.39 -4.80 3.10
CA ALA A 51 3.42 -3.71 3.24
C ALA A 51 4.02 -2.39 2.79
N GLN A 52 5.26 -2.12 3.15
CA GLN A 52 5.97 -0.91 2.74
C GLN A 52 6.22 -0.87 1.23
N THR A 53 6.68 -1.98 0.65
CA THR A 53 6.87 -2.09 -0.80
C THR A 53 5.56 -1.90 -1.55
N ASP A 54 4.49 -2.53 -1.08
CA ASP A 54 3.17 -2.41 -1.70
C ASP A 54 2.63 -0.97 -1.59
N ALA A 55 2.84 -0.32 -0.45
CA ALA A 55 2.43 1.07 -0.24
C ALA A 55 3.19 2.02 -1.17
N GLU A 56 4.50 1.83 -1.32
CA GLU A 56 5.33 2.62 -2.24
C GLU A 56 4.91 2.42 -3.69
N ALA A 57 4.63 1.18 -4.09
CA ALA A 57 4.16 0.86 -5.43
C ALA A 57 2.79 1.48 -5.70
N ALA A 58 1.87 1.44 -4.73
CA ALA A 58 0.55 2.05 -4.84
C ALA A 58 0.65 3.57 -4.94
N ALA A 59 1.51 4.19 -4.15
CA ALA A 59 1.74 5.64 -4.19
C ALA A 59 2.30 6.07 -5.55
N LYS A 60 3.26 5.33 -6.08
CA LYS A 60 3.82 5.60 -7.41
C LYS A 60 2.78 5.45 -8.51
N ALA A 61 1.98 4.38 -8.46
CA ALA A 61 0.91 4.16 -9.42
C ALA A 61 -0.12 5.29 -9.39
N ALA A 62 -0.48 5.77 -8.18
CA ALA A 62 -1.39 6.90 -8.01
C ALA A 62 -0.79 8.21 -8.56
N ASP A 63 0.48 8.47 -8.29
CA ASP A 63 1.18 9.65 -8.81
C ASP A 63 1.25 9.62 -10.33
N ASP A 64 1.57 8.47 -10.92
CA ASP A 64 1.62 8.31 -12.38
C ASP A 64 0.23 8.52 -13.00
N ALA A 65 -0.81 7.94 -12.40
CA ALA A 65 -2.19 8.11 -12.87
C ALA A 65 -2.65 9.56 -12.76
N ASN A 66 -2.29 10.25 -11.67
CA ASN A 66 -2.63 11.65 -11.47
C ASN A 66 -1.90 12.55 -12.48
N ALA A 67 -0.64 12.27 -12.76
CA ALA A 67 0.13 13.02 -13.77
C ALA A 67 -0.48 12.85 -15.16
N GLU A 68 -0.90 11.64 -15.50
CA GLU A 68 -1.57 11.33 -16.76
C GLU A 68 -2.92 12.05 -16.89
N ALA A 69 -3.72 12.01 -15.82
CA ALA A 69 -5.00 12.69 -15.76
C ALA A 69 -4.85 14.20 -15.89
N ARG A 70 -3.83 14.77 -15.21
CA ARG A 70 -3.52 16.21 -15.31
C ARG A 70 -3.14 16.60 -16.72
N ALA A 71 -2.28 15.81 -17.37
CA ALA A 71 -1.85 16.06 -18.74
C ALA A 71 -3.05 16.03 -19.71
N ALA A 72 -3.97 15.07 -19.52
CA ALA A 72 -5.17 14.97 -20.32
C ALA A 72 -6.10 16.19 -20.12
N LEU A 73 -6.27 16.64 -18.87
CA LEU A 73 -7.07 17.82 -18.56
C LEU A 73 -6.45 19.09 -19.14
N ASP A 74 -5.13 19.24 -19.03
CA ASP A 74 -4.42 20.39 -19.61
C ASP A 74 -4.62 20.45 -21.13
N LYS A 75 -4.57 19.30 -21.78
CA LYS A 75 -4.80 19.20 -23.23
C LYS A 75 -6.22 19.60 -23.59
N GLU A 76 -7.20 19.11 -22.82
CA GLU A 76 -8.61 19.48 -23.01
C GLU A 76 -8.82 21.00 -22.82
N CYS A 77 -8.20 21.58 -21.79
CA CYS A 77 -8.26 23.01 -21.53
C CYS A 77 -7.64 23.82 -22.70
N GLU A 78 -6.50 23.39 -23.21
CA GLU A 78 -5.87 24.04 -24.35
C GLU A 78 -6.74 23.96 -25.60
N GLN A 79 -7.34 22.80 -25.84
CA GLN A 79 -8.25 22.62 -26.99
C GLN A 79 -9.51 23.47 -26.84
N ALA A 80 -10.07 23.54 -25.65
CA ALA A 80 -11.25 24.37 -25.38
C ALA A 80 -10.92 25.85 -25.55
N ALA A 81 -9.79 26.31 -25.04
CA ALA A 81 -9.30 27.66 -25.18
C ALA A 81 -9.08 28.05 -26.66
N ALA A 82 -8.44 27.14 -27.41
CA ALA A 82 -8.22 27.31 -28.83
C ALA A 82 -9.56 27.41 -29.63
N ALA A 83 -10.50 26.52 -29.25
CA ALA A 83 -11.86 26.55 -29.88
C ALA A 83 -12.60 27.85 -29.60
N MET A 84 -12.51 28.35 -28.37
CA MET A 84 -13.13 29.63 -27.98
C MET A 84 -12.49 30.79 -28.73
N THR A 85 -11.17 30.81 -28.84
CA THR A 85 -10.44 31.83 -29.58
C THR A 85 -10.83 31.79 -31.08
N ALA A 86 -10.90 30.63 -31.68
CA ALA A 86 -11.29 30.45 -33.08
C ALA A 86 -12.73 30.89 -33.30
N ALA A 87 -13.65 30.54 -32.39
CA ALA A 87 -15.05 30.99 -32.46
C ALA A 87 -15.16 32.50 -32.35
N ALA A 88 -14.42 33.11 -31.43
CA ALA A 88 -14.40 34.56 -31.27
C ALA A 88 -13.88 35.25 -32.53
N LYS A 89 -12.82 34.76 -33.13
CA LYS A 89 -12.30 35.31 -34.40
C LYS A 89 -13.27 35.13 -35.54
N GLN A 90 -13.94 34.01 -35.64
CA GLN A 90 -14.91 33.71 -36.69
C GLN A 90 -16.11 34.63 -36.60
N HIS A 91 -16.56 34.99 -35.39
CA HIS A 91 -17.74 35.80 -35.16
C HIS A 91 -17.42 37.26 -34.85
N GLU A 92 -16.16 37.67 -34.86
CA GLU A 92 -15.72 39.01 -34.51
C GLU A 92 -16.43 40.09 -35.35
N ALA A 93 -16.46 39.90 -36.65
CA ALA A 93 -17.11 40.84 -37.57
C ALA A 93 -18.61 40.92 -37.30
N GLU A 94 -19.27 39.78 -37.06
CA GLU A 94 -20.70 39.71 -36.75
C GLU A 94 -21.04 40.42 -35.43
N TRP A 95 -20.25 40.15 -34.39
CA TRP A 95 -20.44 40.73 -33.06
C TRP A 95 -20.20 42.23 -33.10
N THR A 96 -19.17 42.70 -33.80
CA THR A 96 -18.85 44.09 -33.99
C THR A 96 -20.00 44.81 -34.73
N ALA A 97 -20.47 44.22 -35.81
CA ALA A 97 -21.60 44.75 -36.59
C ALA A 97 -22.87 44.84 -35.75
N GLU A 98 -23.16 43.84 -34.95
CA GLU A 98 -24.33 43.80 -34.05
C GLU A 98 -24.24 44.88 -32.97
N LEU A 99 -23.08 45.08 -32.37
CA LEU A 99 -22.85 46.11 -31.36
C LEU A 99 -23.01 47.51 -31.97
N VAL A 100 -22.48 47.75 -33.15
CA VAL A 100 -22.63 49.02 -33.87
C VAL A 100 -24.10 49.27 -34.19
N ARG A 101 -24.81 48.25 -34.69
CA ARG A 101 -26.23 48.34 -34.98
C ARG A 101 -27.07 48.75 -33.76
N ARG A 102 -26.79 48.12 -32.60
CA ARG A 102 -27.49 48.44 -31.34
C ARG A 102 -27.17 49.85 -30.86
N ALA A 103 -25.94 50.29 -30.96
CA ALA A 103 -25.53 51.63 -30.57
C ALA A 103 -26.22 52.68 -31.43
N LEU A 104 -26.26 52.48 -32.76
CA LEU A 104 -26.96 53.40 -33.67
C LEU A 104 -28.46 53.41 -33.44
N ALA A 105 -29.09 52.27 -33.17
CA ALA A 105 -30.51 52.20 -32.87
C ALA A 105 -30.85 52.97 -31.56
N GLN A 106 -29.97 52.88 -30.58
CA GLN A 106 -30.11 53.55 -29.31
C GLN A 106 -29.99 55.08 -29.47
N GLU A 107 -29.06 55.54 -30.29
CA GLU A 107 -28.93 56.97 -30.62
C GLU A 107 -30.15 57.47 -31.36
N ALA A 108 -30.67 56.75 -32.33
CA ALA A 108 -31.86 57.10 -33.12
C ALA A 108 -33.14 57.18 -32.26
N ALA A 109 -33.19 56.43 -31.14
CA ALA A 109 -34.32 56.41 -30.21
C ALA A 109 -34.33 57.61 -29.26
N GLN A 110 -33.22 58.33 -29.16
CA GLN A 110 -33.14 59.55 -28.37
C GLN A 110 -33.49 60.78 -29.26
#